data_7dab07c1868d5779f19a47d5e56e244c
#
_entry.id   7dab07c1868d5779f19a47d5e56e244c
#
_cell.length_a   1.000
_cell.length_b   1.000
_cell.length_c   1.000
_cell.angle_alpha   90.00
_cell.angle_beta   90.00
_cell.angle_gamma   90.00
#
_symmetry.space_group_name_H-M   'P 1'
#
loop_
_entity.id
_entity.type
_entity.pdbx_description
1 polymer ?
#
loop_
_entity_poly.entity_id
_entity_poly.type
_entity_poly.pdbx_seq_one_letter_code
_entity_poly.pdbx_strand_id
1 'polypeptide(L)'
;GALLCHTEQGDKLISEFGTAAEKLEQRYLLQCRITESGLLRCDQILRNEEGALATRGDDGGTYIVRNWYPGRECETGNSEDLIRASDALARLHTAAHLPVKMEYRRESIVEECIRHNVEIRKIRKYLQTKKKKNEFEKLLLASAGPYLEQGERAAAEMKASSYDKLR
;
A
#
# COMPACT_ATOMS: atom_id res chain seq x y z
N GLY A 1 6.47 -12.59 -9.78
CA GLY A 1 7.45 -13.17 -8.84
C GLY A 1 8.55 -12.17 -8.50
N ALA A 2 9.43 -12.54 -7.58
CA ALA A 2 10.61 -11.75 -7.23
C ALA A 2 11.85 -12.65 -7.29
N LEU A 3 12.97 -12.10 -7.75
CA LEU A 3 14.26 -12.80 -7.89
C LEU A 3 15.28 -12.13 -6.97
N LEU A 4 15.89 -12.92 -6.10
CA LEU A 4 16.99 -12.48 -5.24
C LEU A 4 18.32 -12.71 -5.99
N CYS A 5 19.14 -11.66 -6.07
CA CYS A 5 20.45 -11.67 -6.71
C CYS A 5 21.53 -11.30 -5.70
N HIS A 6 22.58 -12.11 -5.62
CA HIS A 6 23.78 -11.82 -4.82
C HIS A 6 24.78 -11.07 -5.70
N THR A 7 25.23 -9.91 -5.27
CA THR A 7 26.18 -9.07 -5.99
C THR A 7 27.33 -8.64 -5.06
N GLU A 8 28.43 -8.17 -5.64
CA GLU A 8 29.55 -7.60 -4.87
C GLU A 8 29.14 -6.40 -4.02
N GLN A 9 28.06 -5.71 -4.39
CA GLN A 9 27.49 -4.57 -3.67
C GLN A 9 26.37 -4.97 -2.72
N GLY A 10 26.29 -6.27 -2.34
CA GLY A 10 25.24 -6.82 -1.50
C GLY A 10 24.05 -7.36 -2.28
N ASP A 11 23.09 -7.87 -1.53
CA ASP A 11 21.91 -8.52 -2.12
C ASP A 11 20.94 -7.52 -2.76
N LYS A 12 20.38 -7.91 -3.90
CA LYS A 12 19.42 -7.14 -4.66
C LYS A 12 18.16 -7.98 -4.90
N LEU A 13 17.03 -7.35 -4.87
CA LEU A 13 15.74 -7.97 -5.22
C LEU A 13 15.22 -7.34 -6.50
N ILE A 14 15.01 -8.18 -7.52
CA ILE A 14 14.35 -7.81 -8.76
C ILE A 14 12.89 -8.21 -8.64
N SER A 15 11.97 -7.31 -8.93
CA SER A 15 10.53 -7.60 -8.90
C SER A 15 9.81 -6.89 -10.02
N GLU A 16 8.76 -7.53 -10.52
CA GLU A 16 7.86 -6.92 -11.49
C GLU A 16 7.15 -5.71 -10.88
N PHE A 17 6.97 -4.67 -11.68
CA PHE A 17 6.34 -3.42 -11.28
C PHE A 17 5.21 -3.05 -12.24
N GLY A 18 3.98 -3.09 -11.73
CA GLY A 18 2.77 -2.82 -12.51
C GLY A 18 2.08 -1.49 -12.18
N THR A 19 2.77 -0.56 -11.52
CA THR A 19 2.18 0.71 -11.07
C THR A 19 2.64 1.88 -11.94
N ALA A 20 1.93 3.04 -11.88
CA ALA A 20 2.29 4.24 -12.63
C ALA A 20 3.70 4.76 -12.28
N ALA A 21 4.41 5.29 -13.29
CA ALA A 21 5.79 5.74 -13.16
C ALA A 21 5.95 6.88 -12.14
N GLU A 22 4.95 7.78 -12.03
CA GLU A 22 4.94 8.88 -11.07
C GLU A 22 4.99 8.38 -9.62
N LYS A 23 4.30 7.28 -9.32
CA LYS A 23 4.34 6.65 -7.99
C LYS A 23 5.72 6.08 -7.66
N LEU A 24 6.41 5.56 -8.67
CA LEU A 24 7.74 5.01 -8.50
C LEU A 24 8.77 6.09 -8.14
N GLU A 25 8.73 7.22 -8.85
CA GLU A 25 9.62 8.35 -8.58
C GLU A 25 9.39 8.93 -7.17
N GLN A 26 8.15 9.09 -6.77
CA GLN A 26 7.82 9.57 -5.41
C GLN A 26 8.28 8.59 -4.32
N ARG A 27 8.08 7.29 -4.55
CA ARG A 27 8.60 6.26 -3.64
C ARG A 27 10.11 6.32 -3.53
N TYR A 28 10.80 6.47 -4.65
CA TYR A 28 12.25 6.61 -4.68
C TYR A 28 12.73 7.84 -3.90
N LEU A 29 12.11 9.01 -4.11
CA LEU A 29 12.44 10.23 -3.39
C LEU A 29 12.26 10.09 -1.88
N LEU A 30 11.16 9.45 -1.44
CA LEU A 30 10.95 9.15 -0.03
C LEU A 30 12.04 8.23 0.53
N GLN A 31 12.39 7.17 -0.21
CA GLN A 31 13.44 6.24 0.21
C GLN A 31 14.82 6.92 0.28
N CYS A 32 15.14 7.83 -0.64
CA CYS A 32 16.37 8.64 -0.56
C CYS A 32 16.40 9.45 0.73
N ARG A 33 15.31 10.11 1.08
CA ARG A 33 15.21 10.90 2.32
C ARG A 33 15.37 10.06 3.57
N ILE A 34 14.73 8.90 3.61
CA ILE A 34 14.87 7.97 4.72
C ILE A 34 16.34 7.54 4.87
N THR A 35 17.00 7.21 3.78
CA THR A 35 18.42 6.81 3.78
C THR A 35 19.34 7.97 4.19
N GLU A 36 19.14 9.18 3.64
CA GLU A 36 19.90 10.37 3.97
C GLU A 36 19.74 10.81 5.43
N SER A 37 18.59 10.55 6.03
CA SER A 37 18.36 10.84 7.46
C SER A 37 19.26 10.03 8.40
N GLY A 38 19.79 8.89 7.93
CA GLY A 38 20.58 7.95 8.74
C GLY A 38 19.77 7.25 9.86
N LEU A 39 18.48 7.54 9.99
CA LEU A 39 17.64 7.00 11.07
C LEU A 39 17.20 5.56 10.82
N LEU A 40 17.06 5.19 9.55
CA LEU A 40 16.57 3.87 9.12
C LEU A 40 17.29 3.38 7.87
N ARG A 41 17.38 2.07 7.76
CA ARG A 41 17.75 1.37 6.53
C ARG A 41 16.47 0.96 5.81
N CYS A 42 16.38 1.23 4.53
CA CYS A 42 15.24 0.80 3.71
C CYS A 42 15.68 0.08 2.44
N ASP A 43 14.76 -0.64 1.83
CA ASP A 43 14.93 -1.37 0.57
C ASP A 43 14.92 -0.41 -0.63
N GLN A 44 15.88 0.50 -0.66
CA GLN A 44 15.94 1.57 -1.66
C GLN A 44 15.94 1.01 -3.09
N ILE A 45 15.09 1.58 -3.94
CA ILE A 45 15.06 1.31 -5.38
C ILE A 45 16.32 1.88 -6.01
N LEU A 46 16.91 1.16 -6.94
CA LEU A 46 18.13 1.54 -7.63
C LEU A 46 17.81 2.05 -9.05
N ARG A 47 18.58 3.01 -9.51
CA ARG A 47 18.54 3.43 -10.92
C ARG A 47 19.40 2.47 -11.75
N ASN A 48 18.95 2.18 -12.96
CA ASN A 48 19.72 1.43 -13.94
C ASN A 48 20.82 2.30 -14.58
N GLU A 49 21.59 1.75 -15.50
CA GLU A 49 22.69 2.45 -16.19
C GLU A 49 22.22 3.67 -17.01
N GLU A 50 20.96 3.66 -17.42
CA GLU A 50 20.34 4.78 -18.14
C GLU A 50 19.75 5.85 -17.19
N GLY A 51 19.87 5.63 -15.87
CA GLY A 51 19.32 6.51 -14.84
C GLY A 51 17.83 6.31 -14.56
N ALA A 52 17.18 5.33 -15.19
CA ALA A 52 15.76 5.02 -14.98
C ALA A 52 15.56 4.16 -13.72
N LEU A 53 14.40 4.29 -13.07
CA LEU A 53 14.03 3.49 -11.89
C LEU A 53 13.44 2.13 -12.24
N ALA A 54 13.04 1.94 -13.49
CA ALA A 54 12.49 0.69 -13.98
C ALA A 54 13.11 0.32 -15.33
N THR A 55 13.23 -0.97 -15.58
CA THR A 55 13.77 -1.53 -16.82
C THR A 55 12.71 -2.39 -17.47
N ARG A 56 12.56 -2.29 -18.79
CA ARG A 56 11.68 -3.18 -19.54
C ARG A 56 12.44 -4.45 -19.91
N GLY A 57 11.92 -5.60 -19.51
CA GLY A 57 12.46 -6.90 -19.87
C GLY A 57 12.09 -7.34 -21.30
N ASP A 58 12.80 -8.33 -21.81
CA ASP A 58 12.56 -8.91 -23.14
C ASP A 58 11.19 -9.60 -23.24
N ASP A 59 10.63 -10.01 -22.12
CA ASP A 59 9.28 -10.57 -21.97
C ASP A 59 8.16 -9.51 -22.01
N GLY A 60 8.53 -8.22 -22.13
CA GLY A 60 7.63 -7.08 -22.13
C GLY A 60 7.19 -6.63 -20.74
N GLY A 61 7.63 -7.29 -19.68
CA GLY A 61 7.43 -6.90 -18.28
C GLY A 61 8.24 -5.66 -17.92
N THR A 62 7.82 -4.97 -16.88
CA THR A 62 8.57 -3.85 -16.30
C THR A 62 9.07 -4.27 -14.93
N TYR A 63 10.35 -4.07 -14.67
CA TYR A 63 11.05 -4.55 -13.49
C TYR A 63 11.73 -3.40 -12.76
N ILE A 64 11.75 -3.50 -11.42
CA ILE A 64 12.54 -2.63 -10.54
C ILE A 64 13.58 -3.47 -9.78
N VAL A 65 14.71 -2.86 -9.51
CA VAL A 65 15.77 -3.42 -8.67
C VAL A 65 15.82 -2.61 -7.38
N ARG A 66 15.90 -3.30 -6.25
CA ARG A 66 16.03 -2.65 -4.94
C ARG A 66 17.05 -3.36 -4.06
N ASN A 67 17.60 -2.65 -3.11
CA ASN A 67 18.45 -3.26 -2.11
C ASN A 67 17.66 -4.30 -1.31
N TRP A 68 18.30 -5.39 -0.98
CA TRP A 68 17.75 -6.41 -0.10
C TRP A 68 18.63 -6.57 1.13
N TYR A 69 17.99 -6.79 2.26
CA TYR A 69 18.68 -7.02 3.52
C TYR A 69 18.16 -8.30 4.15
N PRO A 70 19.05 -9.26 4.49
CA PRO A 70 18.63 -10.47 5.17
C PRO A 70 18.08 -10.13 6.55
N GLY A 71 17.09 -10.88 6.99
CA GLY A 71 16.45 -10.70 8.28
C GLY A 71 15.32 -11.70 8.45
N ARG A 72 14.79 -11.77 9.67
CA ARG A 72 13.56 -12.48 9.95
C ARG A 72 12.38 -11.51 10.05
N GLU A 73 11.20 -12.00 9.84
CA GLU A 73 9.98 -11.23 10.07
C GLU A 73 9.76 -10.97 11.56
N CYS A 74 9.04 -9.88 11.85
CA CYS A 74 8.65 -9.52 13.21
C CYS A 74 7.59 -10.52 13.72
N GLU A 75 7.81 -11.08 14.89
CA GLU A 75 6.87 -11.94 15.57
C GLU A 75 5.96 -11.12 16.48
N THR A 76 4.66 -11.06 16.15
CA THR A 76 3.68 -10.27 16.91
C THR A 76 3.47 -10.75 18.34
N GLY A 77 3.84 -11.98 18.67
CA GLY A 77 3.85 -12.52 20.04
C GLY A 77 5.09 -12.16 20.86
N ASN A 78 6.11 -11.57 20.25
CA ASN A 78 7.36 -11.20 20.88
C ASN A 78 7.36 -9.70 21.21
N SER A 79 7.37 -9.36 22.52
CA SER A 79 7.33 -7.97 22.98
C SER A 79 8.54 -7.15 22.55
N GLU A 80 9.72 -7.75 22.45
CA GLU A 80 10.93 -7.06 21.99
C GLU A 80 10.81 -6.68 20.50
N ASP A 81 10.26 -7.56 19.67
CA ASP A 81 10.02 -7.28 18.26
C ASP A 81 8.98 -6.15 18.08
N LEU A 82 7.93 -6.13 18.92
CA LEU A 82 6.94 -5.05 18.90
C LEU A 82 7.54 -3.70 19.27
N ILE A 83 8.42 -3.67 20.30
CA ILE A 83 9.13 -2.45 20.69
C ILE A 83 10.02 -1.96 19.55
N ARG A 84 10.80 -2.85 18.94
CA ARG A 84 11.68 -2.51 17.80
C ARG A 84 10.88 -2.04 16.59
N ALA A 85 9.76 -2.67 16.27
CA ALA A 85 8.90 -2.26 15.18
C ALA A 85 8.27 -0.87 15.44
N SER A 86 7.86 -0.60 16.70
CA SER A 86 7.31 0.70 17.09
C SER A 86 8.37 1.81 17.02
N ASP A 87 9.60 1.54 17.46
CA ASP A 87 10.72 2.47 17.33
C ASP A 87 11.05 2.75 15.86
N ALA A 88 11.11 1.71 15.03
CA ALA A 88 11.34 1.85 13.59
C ALA A 88 10.23 2.70 12.93
N LEU A 89 8.97 2.49 13.31
CA LEU A 89 7.84 3.28 12.81
C LEU A 89 7.94 4.75 13.22
N ALA A 90 8.31 5.03 14.47
CA ALA A 90 8.51 6.40 14.97
C ALA A 90 9.64 7.12 14.21
N ARG A 91 10.75 6.43 13.96
CA ARG A 91 11.87 6.93 13.15
C ARG A 91 11.45 7.17 11.70
N LEU A 92 10.65 6.26 11.13
CA LEU A 92 10.11 6.42 9.78
C LEU A 92 9.24 7.67 9.69
N HIS A 93 8.33 7.90 10.64
CA HIS A 93 7.51 9.11 10.66
C HIS A 93 8.35 10.38 10.76
N THR A 94 9.43 10.35 11.55
CA THR A 94 10.35 11.48 11.67
C THR A 94 11.10 11.75 10.36
N ALA A 95 11.63 10.70 9.72
CA ALA A 95 12.35 10.80 8.46
C ALA A 95 11.44 11.18 7.29
N ALA A 96 10.19 10.72 7.30
CA ALA A 96 9.20 10.97 6.25
C ALA A 96 8.51 12.33 6.37
N HIS A 97 8.82 13.12 7.40
CA HIS A 97 8.29 14.48 7.53
C HIS A 97 8.93 15.39 6.46
N LEU A 98 8.31 15.43 5.29
CA LEU A 98 8.83 16.13 4.12
C LEU A 98 8.18 17.50 4.02
N PRO A 99 8.98 18.59 3.79
CA PRO A 99 8.43 19.92 3.48
C PRO A 99 7.87 20.01 2.06
N VAL A 100 7.90 18.90 1.30
CA VAL A 100 7.50 18.85 -0.11
C VAL A 100 6.06 18.39 -0.23
N LYS A 101 5.22 19.15 -0.90
CA LYS A 101 3.91 18.68 -1.36
C LYS A 101 4.14 17.50 -2.32
N MET A 102 3.76 16.32 -1.89
CA MET A 102 3.67 15.17 -2.79
C MET A 102 2.56 15.49 -3.80
N GLU A 103 2.87 15.49 -5.09
CA GLU A 103 1.87 15.74 -6.14
C GLU A 103 0.82 14.62 -6.20
N TYR A 104 1.21 13.41 -5.80
CA TYR A 104 0.32 12.27 -5.73
C TYR A 104 -0.31 12.15 -4.34
N ARG A 105 -1.62 12.36 -4.27
CA ARG A 105 -2.43 12.03 -3.10
C ARG A 105 -3.10 10.67 -3.30
N ARG A 106 -2.99 9.81 -2.31
CA ARG A 106 -3.80 8.58 -2.27
C ARG A 106 -5.28 8.97 -2.26
N GLU A 107 -6.12 8.15 -2.90
CA GLU A 107 -7.57 8.29 -2.83
C GLU A 107 -8.03 8.40 -1.36
N SER A 108 -9.01 9.24 -1.09
CA SER A 108 -9.56 9.40 0.24
C SER A 108 -10.18 8.09 0.73
N ILE A 109 -9.90 7.68 1.95
CA ILE A 109 -10.57 6.52 2.56
C ILE A 109 -12.09 6.72 2.55
N VAL A 110 -12.56 7.97 2.69
CA VAL A 110 -13.99 8.30 2.59
C VAL A 110 -14.52 7.99 1.21
N GLU A 111 -13.83 8.41 0.14
CA GLU A 111 -14.22 8.13 -1.25
C GLU A 111 -14.18 6.64 -1.55
N GLU A 112 -13.16 5.95 -1.06
CA GLU A 112 -13.02 4.50 -1.17
C GLU A 112 -14.18 3.77 -0.48
N CYS A 113 -14.52 4.14 0.75
CA CYS A 113 -15.68 3.59 1.48
C CYS A 113 -16.99 3.85 0.74
N ILE A 114 -17.21 5.05 0.22
CA ILE A 114 -18.41 5.39 -0.56
C ILE A 114 -18.48 4.52 -1.81
N ARG A 115 -17.39 4.37 -2.55
CA ARG A 115 -17.33 3.52 -3.75
C ARG A 115 -17.66 2.07 -3.43
N HIS A 116 -17.05 1.48 -2.40
CA HIS A 116 -17.33 0.11 -1.99
C HIS A 116 -18.80 -0.08 -1.55
N ASN A 117 -19.37 0.87 -0.82
CA ASN A 117 -20.78 0.82 -0.46
C ASN A 117 -21.70 0.84 -1.70
N VAL A 118 -21.36 1.63 -2.72
CA VAL A 118 -22.08 1.62 -4.00
C VAL A 118 -21.98 0.27 -4.70
N GLU A 119 -20.82 -0.35 -4.72
CA GLU A 119 -20.62 -1.67 -5.32
C GLU A 119 -21.42 -2.75 -4.59
N ILE A 120 -21.38 -2.78 -3.25
CA ILE A 120 -22.17 -3.74 -2.45
C ILE A 120 -23.67 -3.55 -2.71
N ARG A 121 -24.17 -2.31 -2.83
CA ARG A 121 -25.59 -2.06 -3.20
C ARG A 121 -25.93 -2.61 -4.58
N LYS A 122 -25.04 -2.46 -5.57
CA LYS A 122 -25.23 -3.03 -6.91
C LYS A 122 -25.31 -4.55 -6.86
N ILE A 123 -24.39 -5.19 -6.14
CA ILE A 123 -24.37 -6.64 -5.95
C ILE A 123 -25.66 -7.10 -5.26
N ARG A 124 -26.07 -6.43 -4.17
CA ARG A 124 -27.31 -6.73 -3.46
C ARG A 124 -28.53 -6.64 -4.37
N LYS A 125 -28.64 -5.56 -5.16
CA LYS A 125 -29.73 -5.38 -6.13
C LYS A 125 -29.74 -6.50 -7.17
N TYR A 126 -28.60 -6.85 -7.73
CA TYR A 126 -28.49 -7.97 -8.66
C TYR A 126 -28.93 -9.30 -8.03
N LEU A 127 -28.45 -9.61 -6.83
CA LEU A 127 -28.81 -10.83 -6.13
C LEU A 127 -30.30 -10.89 -5.77
N GLN A 128 -30.96 -9.77 -5.47
CA GLN A 128 -32.39 -9.70 -5.23
C GLN A 128 -33.21 -10.16 -6.46
N THR A 129 -32.76 -9.82 -7.66
CA THR A 129 -33.46 -10.19 -8.91
C THR A 129 -33.12 -11.60 -9.40
N LYS A 130 -32.04 -12.21 -8.92
CA LYS A 130 -31.60 -13.53 -9.33
C LYS A 130 -32.58 -14.62 -8.86
N LYS A 131 -33.12 -15.43 -9.80
CA LYS A 131 -34.14 -16.47 -9.50
C LYS A 131 -33.60 -17.61 -8.64
N LYS A 132 -32.38 -18.13 -8.94
CA LYS A 132 -31.75 -19.20 -8.17
C LYS A 132 -30.52 -18.65 -7.45
N LYS A 133 -30.49 -18.74 -6.12
CA LYS A 133 -29.39 -18.27 -5.27
C LYS A 133 -28.75 -19.47 -4.55
N ASN A 134 -27.43 -19.50 -4.51
CA ASN A 134 -26.70 -20.45 -3.66
C ASN A 134 -26.72 -19.98 -2.18
N GLU A 135 -26.18 -20.80 -1.28
CA GLU A 135 -26.22 -20.52 0.17
C GLU A 135 -25.38 -19.27 0.52
N PHE A 136 -24.25 -19.07 -0.14
CA PHE A 136 -23.45 -17.86 0.06
C PHE A 136 -24.22 -16.59 -0.35
N GLU A 137 -24.89 -16.60 -1.49
CA GLU A 137 -25.67 -15.47 -1.97
C GLU A 137 -26.87 -15.14 -1.05
N LYS A 138 -27.50 -16.16 -0.47
CA LYS A 138 -28.56 -15.98 0.53
C LYS A 138 -28.00 -15.35 1.81
N LEU A 139 -26.87 -15.84 2.30
CA LEU A 139 -26.20 -15.31 3.48
C LEU A 139 -25.76 -13.88 3.26
N LEU A 140 -25.17 -13.55 2.10
CA LEU A 140 -24.77 -12.21 1.74
C LEU A 140 -25.95 -11.24 1.72
N LEU A 141 -27.08 -11.65 1.14
CA LEU A 141 -28.30 -10.83 1.14
C LEU A 141 -28.83 -10.56 2.55
N ALA A 142 -28.78 -11.55 3.43
CA ALA A 142 -29.25 -11.42 4.81
C ALA A 142 -28.33 -10.47 5.63
N SER A 143 -27.03 -10.51 5.39
CA SER A 143 -26.04 -9.76 6.19
C SER A 143 -25.67 -8.39 5.61
N ALA A 144 -25.82 -8.16 4.33
CA ALA A 144 -25.35 -6.93 3.66
C ALA A 144 -25.99 -5.63 4.18
N GLY A 145 -27.24 -5.68 4.69
CA GLY A 145 -27.94 -4.48 5.18
C GLY A 145 -27.19 -3.76 6.31
N PRO A 146 -26.98 -4.43 7.46
CA PRO A 146 -26.27 -3.83 8.60
C PRO A 146 -24.86 -3.35 8.26
N TYR A 147 -24.10 -4.07 7.42
CA TYR A 147 -22.76 -3.65 7.01
C TYR A 147 -22.78 -2.41 6.12
N LEU A 148 -23.77 -2.28 5.23
CA LEU A 148 -23.96 -1.06 4.44
C LEU A 148 -24.26 0.16 5.33
N GLU A 149 -25.16 0.00 6.30
CA GLU A 149 -25.49 1.07 7.25
C GLU A 149 -24.27 1.50 8.07
N GLN A 150 -23.46 0.52 8.54
CA GLN A 150 -22.21 0.81 9.24
C GLN A 150 -21.22 1.55 8.34
N GLY A 151 -21.05 1.10 7.10
CA GLY A 151 -20.15 1.73 6.13
C GLY A 151 -20.56 3.15 5.77
N GLU A 152 -21.87 3.42 5.63
CA GLU A 152 -22.42 4.76 5.38
C GLU A 152 -22.18 5.69 6.57
N ARG A 153 -22.46 5.20 7.79
CA ARG A 153 -22.22 5.95 9.00
C ARG A 153 -20.72 6.26 9.20
N ALA A 154 -19.86 5.27 9.02
CA ALA A 154 -18.41 5.47 9.11
C ALA A 154 -17.91 6.52 8.11
N ALA A 155 -18.36 6.47 6.85
CA ALA A 155 -18.00 7.46 5.84
C ALA A 155 -18.50 8.87 6.20
N ALA A 156 -19.72 8.98 6.74
CA ALA A 156 -20.29 10.26 7.18
C ALA A 156 -19.53 10.83 8.39
N GLU A 157 -19.21 10.02 9.38
CA GLU A 157 -18.44 10.42 10.57
C GLU A 157 -17.02 10.87 10.18
N MET A 158 -16.34 10.13 9.30
CA MET A 158 -15.03 10.53 8.80
C MET A 158 -15.08 11.85 8.04
N LYS A 159 -16.10 12.05 7.19
CA LYS A 159 -16.30 13.29 6.45
C LYS A 159 -16.55 14.49 7.36
N ALA A 160 -17.24 14.28 8.49
CA ALA A 160 -17.50 15.30 9.49
C ALA A 160 -16.30 15.56 10.42
N SER A 161 -15.31 14.68 10.43
CA SER A 161 -14.11 14.78 11.26
C SER A 161 -13.05 15.70 10.66
N SER A 162 -11.92 15.85 11.36
CA SER A 162 -10.75 16.56 10.86
C SER A 162 -9.88 15.72 9.90
N TYR A 163 -10.36 14.60 9.39
CA TYR A 163 -9.60 13.68 8.54
C TYR A 163 -8.93 14.38 7.34
N ASP A 164 -9.66 15.28 6.67
CA ASP A 164 -9.10 15.99 5.51
C ASP A 164 -7.94 16.94 5.88
N LYS A 165 -7.81 17.33 7.15
CA LYS A 165 -6.68 18.15 7.64
C LYS A 165 -5.44 17.32 7.93
N LEU A 166 -5.60 16.00 8.11
CA LEU A 166 -4.52 15.05 8.38
C LEU A 166 -3.97 14.40 7.11
N ARG A 167 -4.56 14.69 5.98
CA ARG A 167 -4.26 14.14 4.66
C ARG A 167 -3.33 15.07 3.78
#